data_3180b0d1525783bccafe5730a4deb792
#
_entry.id   3180b0d1525783bccafe5730a4deb792
#
_cell.length_a   1.000
_cell.length_b   1.000
_cell.length_c   1.000
_cell.angle_alpha   90.00
_cell.angle_beta   90.00
_cell.angle_gamma   90.00
#
_symmetry.space_group_name_H-M   'P 1'
#
loop_
_entity.id
_entity.type
_entity.pdbx_description
1 polymer ?
#
loop_
_entity_poly.entity_id
_entity_poly.type
_entity_poly.pdbx_seq_one_letter_code
_entity_poly.pdbx_strand_id
1 'polypeptide(L)'
;KGDKGKVFTHLNVREDAMELYGFATQEELNLFQQLISVSGVGPKAALSILSASTPANLALSIITGDEKALTCAQGIGKKIAQRVILELKDKLAKGQTISAKGEVYGGSGVTVIPENKLSEASAALAVLGYSQGEINVALKGIDLDSLTLEQIIKAALKKMMKQ
;
A
#
# COMPACT_ATOMS: atom_id res chain seq x y z
N LYS A 1 -19.53 -16.98 -18.93
CA LYS A 1 -18.43 -17.62 -19.67
C LYS A 1 -18.19 -16.85 -20.96
N GLY A 2 -16.98 -16.26 -21.15
CA GLY A 2 -16.67 -15.40 -22.30
C GLY A 2 -16.46 -13.92 -21.97
N ASP A 3 -16.70 -13.49 -20.72
CA ASP A 3 -16.44 -12.12 -20.31
C ASP A 3 -14.93 -11.89 -20.14
N LYS A 4 -14.49 -10.68 -20.52
CA LYS A 4 -13.10 -10.25 -20.33
C LYS A 4 -12.95 -9.66 -18.94
N GLY A 5 -11.97 -10.12 -18.19
CA GLY A 5 -11.61 -9.59 -16.87
C GLY A 5 -10.13 -9.27 -16.79
N LYS A 6 -9.78 -8.32 -15.89
CA LYS A 6 -8.40 -8.03 -15.50
C LYS A 6 -8.13 -8.65 -14.15
N VAL A 7 -7.02 -9.38 -14.04
CA VAL A 7 -6.55 -9.98 -12.79
C VAL A 7 -5.11 -9.55 -12.56
N PHE A 8 -4.82 -9.08 -11.37
CA PHE A 8 -3.45 -8.77 -10.93
C PHE A 8 -2.81 -10.04 -10.41
N THR A 9 -1.59 -10.35 -10.83
CA THR A 9 -0.98 -11.64 -10.52
C THR A 9 0.36 -11.51 -9.83
N HIS A 10 0.64 -12.46 -8.92
CA HIS A 10 1.94 -12.67 -8.30
C HIS A 10 2.45 -14.07 -8.63
N LEU A 11 3.64 -14.15 -9.23
CA LEU A 11 4.31 -15.40 -9.50
C LEU A 11 5.25 -15.72 -8.36
N ASN A 12 4.98 -16.81 -7.64
CA ASN A 12 5.83 -17.34 -6.59
C ASN A 12 6.67 -18.50 -7.16
N VAL A 13 7.97 -18.28 -7.26
CA VAL A 13 8.91 -19.28 -7.78
C VAL A 13 9.70 -19.88 -6.62
N ARG A 14 9.68 -21.22 -6.50
CA ARG A 14 10.49 -22.00 -5.58
C ARG A 14 11.30 -23.01 -6.38
N GLU A 15 12.26 -23.68 -5.74
CA GLU A 15 13.09 -24.68 -6.39
C GLU A 15 12.27 -25.82 -6.98
N ASP A 16 11.16 -26.17 -6.34
CA ASP A 16 10.30 -27.33 -6.65
C ASP A 16 8.93 -26.95 -7.26
N ALA A 17 8.57 -25.67 -7.28
CA ALA A 17 7.24 -25.25 -7.72
C ALA A 17 7.18 -23.81 -8.26
N MET A 18 6.32 -23.60 -9.25
CA MET A 18 5.90 -22.30 -9.72
C MET A 18 4.40 -22.15 -9.48
N GLU A 19 4.01 -21.21 -8.65
CA GLU A 19 2.61 -20.97 -8.28
C GLU A 19 2.22 -19.55 -8.66
N LEU A 20 1.07 -19.41 -9.36
CA LEU A 20 0.52 -18.11 -9.74
C LEU A 20 -0.68 -17.79 -8.86
N TYR A 21 -0.62 -16.65 -8.19
CA TYR A 21 -1.69 -16.11 -7.35
C TYR A 21 -2.35 -14.92 -8.05
N GLY A 22 -3.69 -14.89 -8.08
CA GLY A 22 -4.46 -13.85 -8.75
C GLY A 22 -5.35 -13.05 -7.79
N PHE A 23 -5.45 -11.74 -8.03
CA PHE A 23 -6.16 -10.79 -7.20
C PHE A 23 -7.08 -9.91 -8.06
N ALA A 24 -8.24 -9.55 -7.52
CA ALA A 24 -9.19 -8.68 -8.20
C ALA A 24 -8.70 -7.23 -8.25
N THR A 25 -7.99 -6.78 -7.22
CA THR A 25 -7.50 -5.40 -7.09
C THR A 25 -5.99 -5.34 -6.88
N GLN A 26 -5.40 -4.20 -7.20
CA GLN A 26 -3.97 -3.94 -6.93
C GLN A 26 -3.69 -3.87 -5.43
N GLU A 27 -4.67 -3.40 -4.64
CA GLU A 27 -4.56 -3.31 -3.18
C GLU A 27 -4.43 -4.70 -2.54
N GLU A 28 -5.22 -5.66 -3.00
CA GLU A 28 -5.10 -7.06 -2.56
C GLU A 28 -3.72 -7.63 -2.89
N LEU A 29 -3.22 -7.39 -4.11
CA LEU A 29 -1.89 -7.82 -4.51
C LEU A 29 -0.81 -7.18 -3.64
N ASN A 30 -0.88 -5.88 -3.37
CA ASN A 30 0.08 -5.16 -2.55
C ASN A 30 0.10 -5.71 -1.10
N LEU A 31 -1.07 -5.90 -0.50
CA LEU A 31 -1.17 -6.49 0.84
C LEU A 31 -0.67 -7.94 0.87
N PHE A 32 -0.97 -8.72 -0.16
CA PHE A 32 -0.43 -10.08 -0.29
C PHE A 32 1.10 -10.08 -0.27
N GLN A 33 1.73 -9.21 -1.07
CA GLN A 33 3.19 -9.08 -1.13
C GLN A 33 3.79 -8.66 0.23
N GLN A 34 3.12 -7.75 0.93
CA GLN A 34 3.53 -7.35 2.27
C GLN A 34 3.40 -8.50 3.27
N LEU A 35 2.31 -9.24 3.23
CA LEU A 35 2.10 -10.39 4.11
C LEU A 35 3.13 -11.48 3.91
N ILE A 36 3.44 -11.85 2.66
CA ILE A 36 4.46 -12.88 2.37
C ILE A 36 5.90 -12.43 2.69
N SER A 37 6.14 -11.12 2.85
CA SER A 37 7.43 -10.60 3.31
C SER A 37 7.67 -10.83 4.81
N VAL A 38 6.60 -11.14 5.57
CA VAL A 38 6.69 -11.43 7.00
C VAL A 38 7.19 -12.86 7.21
N SER A 39 8.24 -13.02 8.00
CA SER A 39 8.79 -14.35 8.28
C SER A 39 7.76 -15.26 8.95
N GLY A 40 7.53 -16.44 8.36
CA GLY A 40 6.53 -17.42 8.80
C GLY A 40 5.15 -17.25 8.16
N VAL A 41 4.97 -16.28 7.28
CA VAL A 41 3.74 -16.10 6.50
C VAL A 41 4.00 -16.56 5.06
N GLY A 42 3.56 -17.75 4.71
CA GLY A 42 3.62 -18.24 3.33
C GLY A 42 2.41 -17.76 2.50
N PRO A 43 2.42 -18.02 1.17
CA PRO A 43 1.34 -17.60 0.27
C PRO A 43 -0.05 -18.07 0.69
N LYS A 44 -0.18 -19.32 1.17
CA LYS A 44 -1.46 -19.88 1.65
C LYS A 44 -1.97 -19.15 2.89
N ALA A 45 -1.07 -18.81 3.82
CA ALA A 45 -1.42 -18.04 5.03
C ALA A 45 -1.83 -16.60 4.66
N ALA A 46 -1.11 -15.96 3.76
CA ALA A 46 -1.44 -14.63 3.26
C ALA A 46 -2.80 -14.58 2.57
N LEU A 47 -3.12 -15.58 1.73
CA LEU A 47 -4.46 -15.70 1.12
C LEU A 47 -5.56 -15.90 2.16
N SER A 48 -5.31 -16.74 3.18
CA SER A 48 -6.27 -16.95 4.27
C SER A 48 -6.58 -15.65 5.02
N ILE A 49 -5.57 -14.84 5.30
CA ILE A 49 -5.72 -13.52 5.94
C ILE A 49 -6.53 -12.57 5.04
N LEU A 50 -6.20 -12.48 3.75
CA LEU A 50 -6.90 -11.62 2.79
C LEU A 50 -8.35 -12.06 2.56
N SER A 51 -8.65 -13.36 2.63
CA SER A 51 -10.00 -13.89 2.48
C SER A 51 -10.89 -13.65 3.70
N ALA A 52 -10.31 -13.40 4.86
CA ALA A 52 -11.05 -13.16 6.10
C ALA A 52 -11.56 -11.72 6.25
N SER A 53 -11.01 -10.76 5.50
CA SER A 53 -11.35 -9.34 5.63
C SER A 53 -11.07 -8.57 4.34
N THR A 54 -11.71 -7.41 4.18
CA THR A 54 -11.38 -6.50 3.07
C THR A 54 -9.98 -5.89 3.26
N PRO A 55 -9.28 -5.51 2.18
CA PRO A 55 -7.96 -4.89 2.26
C PRO A 55 -7.90 -3.70 3.23
N ALA A 56 -8.89 -2.81 3.18
CA ALA A 56 -8.96 -1.65 4.06
C ALA A 56 -9.10 -2.03 5.55
N ASN A 57 -9.98 -2.97 5.87
CA ASN A 57 -10.18 -3.44 7.25
C ASN A 57 -8.95 -4.19 7.76
N LEU A 58 -8.32 -4.98 6.91
CA LEU A 58 -7.09 -5.70 7.24
C LEU A 58 -5.94 -4.72 7.56
N ALA A 59 -5.73 -3.71 6.71
CA ALA A 59 -4.75 -2.67 6.96
C ALA A 59 -5.02 -1.93 8.28
N LEU A 60 -6.28 -1.58 8.54
CA LEU A 60 -6.69 -0.95 9.79
C LEU A 60 -6.40 -1.84 11.00
N SER A 61 -6.74 -3.14 10.93
CA SER A 61 -6.49 -4.11 12.00
C SER A 61 -4.99 -4.25 12.32
N ILE A 62 -4.13 -4.22 11.30
CA ILE A 62 -2.68 -4.25 11.49
C ILE A 62 -2.18 -2.95 12.14
N ILE A 63 -2.64 -1.78 11.68
CA ILE A 63 -2.24 -0.47 12.21
C ILE A 63 -2.69 -0.32 13.67
N THR A 64 -3.91 -0.73 14.00
CA THR A 64 -4.46 -0.66 15.37
C THR A 64 -3.95 -1.76 16.29
N GLY A 65 -3.35 -2.82 15.72
CA GLY A 65 -2.82 -3.95 16.49
C GLY A 65 -3.90 -4.95 16.91
N ASP A 66 -4.96 -5.08 16.13
CA ASP A 66 -6.06 -6.04 16.42
C ASP A 66 -5.66 -7.47 16.04
N GLU A 67 -5.03 -8.18 17.01
CA GLU A 67 -4.64 -9.57 16.86
C GLU A 67 -5.85 -10.50 16.59
N LYS A 68 -7.02 -10.17 17.15
CA LYS A 68 -8.21 -11.03 17.03
C LYS A 68 -8.71 -11.06 15.58
N ALA A 69 -8.74 -9.92 14.92
CA ALA A 69 -9.13 -9.84 13.52
C ALA A 69 -8.23 -10.72 12.62
N LEU A 70 -6.93 -10.76 12.88
CA LEU A 70 -5.98 -11.59 12.12
C LEU A 70 -6.12 -13.08 12.44
N THR A 71 -6.38 -13.44 13.70
CA THR A 71 -6.52 -14.84 14.12
C THR A 71 -7.84 -15.48 13.68
N CYS A 72 -8.81 -14.70 13.17
CA CYS A 72 -10.00 -15.23 12.52
C CYS A 72 -9.68 -15.98 11.21
N ALA A 73 -8.55 -15.68 10.58
CA ALA A 73 -8.10 -16.37 9.38
C ALA A 73 -7.62 -17.80 9.71
N GLN A 74 -8.07 -18.76 8.90
CA GLN A 74 -7.74 -20.16 9.12
C GLN A 74 -6.24 -20.41 9.06
N GLY A 75 -5.70 -21.09 10.07
CA GLY A 75 -4.27 -21.41 10.15
C GLY A 75 -3.39 -20.27 10.69
N ILE A 76 -3.98 -19.15 11.09
CA ILE A 76 -3.26 -18.01 11.66
C ILE A 76 -3.37 -18.04 13.18
N GLY A 77 -2.28 -18.43 13.83
CA GLY A 77 -2.18 -18.41 15.28
C GLY A 77 -1.74 -17.04 15.83
N LYS A 78 -1.88 -16.86 17.13
CA LYS A 78 -1.51 -15.62 17.83
C LYS A 78 -0.08 -15.17 17.54
N LYS A 79 0.89 -16.08 17.48
CA LYS A 79 2.29 -15.75 17.19
C LYS A 79 2.48 -15.14 15.80
N ILE A 80 1.78 -15.67 14.79
CA ILE A 80 1.83 -15.15 13.42
C ILE A 80 1.14 -13.80 13.36
N ALA A 81 -0.04 -13.65 13.98
CA ALA A 81 -0.76 -12.38 14.02
C ALA A 81 0.09 -11.26 14.67
N GLN A 82 0.72 -11.52 15.79
CA GLN A 82 1.61 -10.57 16.47
C GLN A 82 2.80 -10.18 15.60
N ARG A 83 3.37 -11.13 14.89
CA ARG A 83 4.51 -10.89 13.99
C ARG A 83 4.10 -10.04 12.80
N VAL A 84 2.95 -10.33 12.17
CA VAL A 84 2.38 -9.52 11.09
C VAL A 84 2.18 -8.08 11.56
N ILE A 85 1.57 -7.88 12.73
CA ILE A 85 1.38 -6.55 13.31
C ILE A 85 2.72 -5.85 13.52
N LEU A 86 3.68 -6.52 14.18
CA LEU A 86 4.97 -5.93 14.50
C LEU A 86 5.74 -5.48 13.25
N GLU A 87 5.77 -6.31 12.21
CA GLU A 87 6.56 -6.05 10.99
C GLU A 87 5.86 -5.09 10.01
N LEU A 88 4.51 -5.10 9.95
CA LEU A 88 3.76 -4.32 8.95
C LEU A 88 3.12 -3.04 9.48
N LYS A 89 2.93 -2.90 10.79
CA LYS A 89 2.28 -1.72 11.39
C LYS A 89 2.90 -0.41 10.93
N ASP A 90 4.21 -0.28 11.06
CA ASP A 90 4.93 0.95 10.70
C ASP A 90 4.96 1.18 9.19
N LYS A 91 5.05 0.11 8.41
CA LYS A 91 5.05 0.18 6.94
C LYS A 91 3.72 0.66 6.40
N LEU A 92 2.62 0.11 6.90
CA LEU A 92 1.27 0.49 6.50
C LEU A 92 0.87 1.88 7.02
N ALA A 93 1.26 2.24 8.25
CA ALA A 93 1.00 3.57 8.80
C ALA A 93 1.69 4.69 8.02
N LYS A 94 2.85 4.40 7.41
CA LYS A 94 3.60 5.33 6.56
C LYS A 94 3.17 5.30 5.09
N GLY A 95 2.17 4.49 4.73
CA GLY A 95 1.74 4.31 3.33
C GLY A 95 2.82 3.67 2.43
N GLN A 96 3.80 2.98 3.01
CA GLN A 96 4.87 2.33 2.26
C GLN A 96 4.37 1.00 1.70
N THR A 97 4.28 0.89 0.38
CA THR A 97 4.10 -0.38 -0.32
C THR A 97 5.46 -0.99 -0.63
N ILE A 98 5.67 -2.25 -0.24
CA ILE A 98 6.90 -2.98 -0.56
C ILE A 98 6.65 -3.81 -1.81
N SER A 99 7.47 -3.60 -2.84
CA SER A 99 7.55 -4.53 -3.96
C SER A 99 8.31 -5.80 -3.54
N ALA A 100 7.91 -6.95 -4.12
CA ALA A 100 8.37 -8.30 -3.77
C ALA A 100 9.90 -8.58 -3.90
N LYS A 101 10.71 -7.58 -4.24
CA LYS A 101 12.17 -7.70 -4.35
C LYS A 101 12.97 -7.17 -3.17
N GLY A 102 12.34 -6.87 -2.04
CA GLY A 102 13.06 -6.40 -0.85
C GLY A 102 13.70 -5.02 -1.01
N GLU A 103 13.45 -4.33 -2.10
CA GLU A 103 13.88 -2.96 -2.31
C GLU A 103 12.85 -2.05 -1.68
N VAL A 104 13.27 -1.36 -0.64
CA VAL A 104 12.52 -0.23 -0.05
C VAL A 104 12.55 0.88 -1.09
N TYR A 105 11.53 0.97 -1.92
CA TYR A 105 11.32 2.16 -2.72
C TYR A 105 10.79 3.27 -1.81
N GLY A 106 11.70 3.85 -1.07
CA GLY A 106 11.60 5.20 -0.61
C GLY A 106 12.13 6.09 -1.73
N GLY A 107 11.25 6.70 -2.48
CA GLY A 107 11.63 7.69 -3.46
C GLY A 107 11.73 7.18 -4.90
N SER A 108 10.84 7.69 -5.73
CA SER A 108 10.90 7.77 -7.19
C SER A 108 10.73 6.45 -7.95
N GLY A 109 9.54 6.22 -8.42
CA GLY A 109 9.36 5.28 -9.52
C GLY A 109 7.95 4.73 -9.64
N VAL A 110 7.13 5.49 -10.29
CA VAL A 110 6.02 5.08 -11.17
C VAL A 110 4.94 4.22 -10.56
N THR A 111 3.94 4.94 -10.11
CA THR A 111 2.54 4.87 -10.52
C THR A 111 1.87 3.54 -10.54
N VAL A 112 0.91 3.39 -9.69
CA VAL A 112 -0.45 3.23 -10.17
C VAL A 112 -1.34 4.11 -9.30
N ILE A 113 -1.86 5.07 -9.92
CA ILE A 113 -2.94 5.99 -9.72
C ILE A 113 -3.88 5.59 -8.59
N PRO A 114 -3.93 6.31 -7.50
CA PRO A 114 -5.20 6.66 -6.93
C PRO A 114 -5.71 7.87 -7.71
N GLU A 115 -6.94 7.87 -8.08
CA GLU A 115 -7.72 8.98 -8.60
C GLU A 115 -7.79 10.14 -7.58
N ASN A 116 -6.67 10.48 -6.98
CA ASN A 116 -6.61 11.55 -5.99
C ASN A 116 -5.50 12.51 -6.36
N LYS A 117 -5.90 13.62 -6.99
CA LYS A 117 -5.04 14.76 -7.36
C LYS A 117 -4.08 15.17 -6.24
N LEU A 118 -4.45 14.91 -4.97
CA LEU A 118 -3.64 15.18 -3.80
C LEU A 118 -2.38 14.30 -3.75
N SER A 119 -2.53 12.99 -4.02
CA SER A 119 -1.41 12.04 -4.01
C SER A 119 -0.41 12.30 -5.13
N GLU A 120 -0.92 12.63 -6.33
CA GLU A 120 -0.09 12.97 -7.48
C GLU A 120 0.66 14.29 -7.26
N ALA A 121 -0.02 15.30 -6.71
CA ALA A 121 0.61 16.56 -6.35
C ALA A 121 1.69 16.38 -5.28
N SER A 122 1.42 15.55 -4.26
CA SER A 122 2.40 15.24 -3.22
C SER A 122 3.63 14.52 -3.78
N ALA A 123 3.43 13.55 -4.66
CA ALA A 123 4.52 12.83 -5.31
C ALA A 123 5.38 13.77 -6.18
N ALA A 124 4.75 14.64 -6.96
CA ALA A 124 5.46 15.61 -7.80
C ALA A 124 6.30 16.60 -6.96
N LEU A 125 5.76 17.08 -5.84
CA LEU A 125 6.48 17.99 -4.93
C LEU A 125 7.64 17.29 -4.20
N ALA A 126 7.47 16.00 -3.85
CA ALA A 126 8.54 15.19 -3.26
C ALA A 126 9.70 14.97 -4.25
N VAL A 127 9.42 14.75 -5.54
CA VAL A 127 10.45 14.66 -6.60
C VAL A 127 11.21 15.97 -6.76
N LEU A 128 10.55 17.12 -6.50
CA LEU A 128 11.20 18.44 -6.50
C LEU A 128 12.05 18.71 -5.24
N GLY A 129 12.10 17.75 -4.30
CA GLY A 129 12.98 17.81 -3.13
C GLY A 129 12.33 18.37 -1.86
N TYR A 130 11.03 18.62 -1.85
CA TYR A 130 10.33 19.12 -0.66
C TYR A 130 10.03 17.97 0.31
N SER A 131 10.16 18.25 1.61
CA SER A 131 9.83 17.28 2.66
C SER A 131 8.32 17.05 2.77
N GLN A 132 7.91 15.89 3.27
CA GLN A 132 6.50 15.57 3.45
C GLN A 132 5.76 16.56 4.37
N GLY A 133 6.47 17.11 5.35
CA GLY A 133 5.92 18.16 6.24
C GLY A 133 5.55 19.43 5.49
N GLU A 134 6.46 19.92 4.65
CA GLU A 134 6.26 21.11 3.82
C GLU A 134 5.14 20.89 2.79
N ILE A 135 5.11 19.73 2.17
CA ILE A 135 4.08 19.33 1.21
C ILE A 135 2.70 19.36 1.86
N ASN A 136 2.54 18.76 3.04
CA ASN A 136 1.28 18.71 3.75
C ASN A 136 0.78 20.11 4.15
N VAL A 137 1.68 20.99 4.58
CA VAL A 137 1.35 22.38 4.93
C VAL A 137 0.96 23.16 3.68
N ALA A 138 1.68 22.99 2.57
CA ALA A 138 1.41 23.68 1.32
C ALA A 138 0.09 23.28 0.68
N LEU A 139 -0.23 21.99 0.67
CA LEU A 139 -1.47 21.45 0.10
C LEU A 139 -2.70 21.72 0.98
N LYS A 140 -2.52 21.98 2.26
CA LYS A 140 -3.60 22.32 3.18
C LYS A 140 -4.32 23.59 2.75
N GLY A 141 -5.63 23.48 2.46
CA GLY A 141 -6.48 24.62 2.07
C GLY A 141 -6.42 24.98 0.57
N ILE A 142 -5.85 24.09 -0.26
CA ILE A 142 -6.02 24.17 -1.72
C ILE A 142 -7.28 23.39 -2.10
N ASP A 143 -8.13 23.99 -2.95
CA ASP A 143 -9.32 23.32 -3.48
C ASP A 143 -8.88 22.29 -4.53
N LEU A 144 -8.92 21.01 -4.12
CA LEU A 144 -8.47 19.89 -4.95
C LEU A 144 -9.51 19.43 -5.97
N ASP A 145 -10.77 19.77 -5.74
CA ASP A 145 -11.89 19.31 -6.60
C ASP A 145 -12.03 20.16 -7.86
N SER A 146 -11.88 21.49 -7.72
CA SER A 146 -12.04 22.43 -8.82
C SER A 146 -10.77 22.68 -9.64
N LEU A 147 -9.58 22.38 -9.10
CA LEU A 147 -8.29 22.64 -9.74
C LEU A 147 -7.74 21.42 -10.50
N THR A 148 -7.01 21.69 -11.57
CA THR A 148 -6.21 20.66 -12.25
C THR A 148 -4.95 20.33 -11.44
N LEU A 149 -4.35 19.15 -11.65
CA LEU A 149 -3.11 18.73 -11.00
C LEU A 149 -2.01 19.78 -11.12
N GLU A 150 -1.84 20.34 -12.32
CA GLU A 150 -0.82 21.37 -12.59
C GLU A 150 -1.08 22.66 -11.78
N GLN A 151 -2.35 23.06 -11.66
CA GLN A 151 -2.73 24.24 -10.87
C GLN A 151 -2.51 24.01 -9.37
N ILE A 152 -2.77 22.80 -8.88
CA ILE A 152 -2.52 22.39 -7.49
C ILE A 152 -1.03 22.47 -7.18
N ILE A 153 -0.16 21.90 -8.05
CA ILE A 153 1.29 21.95 -7.88
C ILE A 153 1.79 23.40 -7.90
N LYS A 154 1.35 24.22 -8.85
CA LYS A 154 1.72 25.66 -8.93
C LYS A 154 1.27 26.43 -7.70
N ALA A 155 0.07 26.18 -7.19
CA ALA A 155 -0.45 26.81 -5.98
C ALA A 155 0.37 26.44 -4.74
N ALA A 156 0.73 25.16 -4.60
CA ALA A 156 1.55 24.66 -3.52
C ALA A 156 2.96 25.28 -3.55
N LEU A 157 3.62 25.29 -4.71
CA LEU A 157 4.94 25.92 -4.88
C LEU A 157 4.92 27.41 -4.55
N LYS A 158 3.91 28.15 -5.02
CA LYS A 158 3.75 29.58 -4.71
C LYS A 158 3.60 29.84 -3.22
N LYS A 159 2.96 28.91 -2.49
CA LYS A 159 2.75 29.00 -1.05
C LYS A 159 4.04 28.71 -0.26
N MET A 160 4.86 27.76 -0.74
CA MET A 160 6.17 27.44 -0.15
C MET A 160 7.21 28.55 -0.39
N MET A 161 7.17 29.22 -1.54
CA MET A 161 8.09 30.33 -1.85
C MET A 161 7.79 31.61 -1.06
N LYS A 162 6.67 31.69 -0.35
CA LYS A 162 6.27 32.85 0.48
C LYS A 162 6.58 32.69 1.96
N GLN A 163 7.12 31.52 2.36
CA GLN A 163 7.65 31.30 3.70
C GLN A 163 9.16 31.47 3.72
#